data_0a95cf1a091146b751d96ca2df8b706d
#
_entry.id   0a95cf1a091146b751d96ca2df8b706d
#
_cell.length_a   1.000
_cell.length_b   1.000
_cell.length_c   1.000
_cell.angle_alpha   90.00
_cell.angle_beta   90.00
_cell.angle_gamma   90.00
#
_symmetry.space_group_name_H-M   'P 1'
#
loop_
_entity.id
_entity.type
_entity.pdbx_description
1 polymer ?
#
loop_
_entity_poly.entity_id
_entity_poly.type
_entity_poly.pdbx_seq_one_letter_code
_entity_poly.pdbx_strand_id
1 'polypeptide(L)'
;MDLAVARVAEQAARAGAEADARFARTGPVTGKAESGGVSVEVAPGGMLTGLTLTRAALRGGTEALAAHIVQLSRRAERRAADRMHSVLSPVLPAEQLDALGYAALTEDDPDYYDDQPEMP
;
A
#
# COMPACT_ATOMS: atom_id res chain seq x y z
N MET A 1 8.94 25.69 27.88
CA MET A 1 8.70 25.00 26.61
C MET A 1 8.69 26.02 25.48
N ASP A 2 9.46 25.75 24.46
CA ASP A 2 9.54 26.61 23.30
C ASP A 2 8.21 26.59 22.52
N LEU A 3 7.70 27.75 22.12
CA LEU A 3 6.46 27.86 21.34
C LEU A 3 6.55 27.14 19.99
N ALA A 4 7.75 27.06 19.39
CA ALA A 4 7.95 26.34 18.13
C ALA A 4 7.73 24.83 18.31
N VAL A 5 8.19 24.27 19.42
CA VAL A 5 8.00 22.85 19.74
C VAL A 5 6.52 22.55 19.99
N ALA A 6 5.83 23.43 20.70
CA ALA A 6 4.40 23.29 20.94
C ALA A 6 3.59 23.30 19.65
N ARG A 7 3.95 24.16 18.66
CA ARG A 7 3.29 24.21 17.36
C ARG A 7 3.53 22.96 16.55
N VAL A 8 4.74 22.42 16.55
CA VAL A 8 5.07 21.17 15.85
C VAL A 8 4.26 20.02 16.45
N ALA A 9 4.17 19.95 17.77
CA ALA A 9 3.40 18.92 18.45
C ALA A 9 1.90 19.01 18.10
N GLU A 10 1.34 20.23 18.06
CA GLU A 10 -0.05 20.45 17.65
C GLU A 10 -0.30 20.03 16.20
N GLN A 11 0.61 20.39 15.30
CA GLN A 11 0.49 20.03 13.89
C GLN A 11 0.57 18.52 13.71
N ALA A 12 1.48 17.87 14.41
CA ALA A 12 1.61 16.42 14.36
C ALA A 12 0.35 15.72 14.89
N ALA A 13 -0.22 16.24 15.99
CA ALA A 13 -1.46 15.70 16.55
C ALA A 13 -2.64 15.86 15.59
N ARG A 14 -2.76 17.01 14.92
CA ARG A 14 -3.81 17.25 13.92
C ARG A 14 -3.65 16.34 12.72
N ALA A 15 -2.42 16.21 12.20
CA ALA A 15 -2.14 15.34 11.06
C ALA A 15 -2.48 13.89 11.40
N GLY A 16 -2.14 13.43 12.61
CA GLY A 16 -2.49 12.10 13.08
C GLY A 16 -3.99 11.88 13.18
N ALA A 17 -4.72 12.85 13.75
CA ALA A 17 -6.18 12.78 13.88
C ALA A 17 -6.86 12.78 12.52
N GLU A 18 -6.39 13.59 11.56
CA GLU A 18 -6.94 13.61 10.20
C GLU A 18 -6.65 12.31 9.47
N ALA A 19 -5.44 11.74 9.63
CA ALA A 19 -5.09 10.45 9.06
C ALA A 19 -5.99 9.34 9.62
N ASP A 20 -6.18 9.30 10.93
CA ASP A 20 -7.07 8.32 11.58
C ASP A 20 -8.50 8.43 11.06
N ALA A 21 -9.01 9.66 10.91
CA ALA A 21 -10.34 9.88 10.38
C ALA A 21 -10.47 9.40 8.92
N ARG A 22 -9.43 9.59 8.11
CA ARG A 22 -9.40 9.10 6.73
C ARG A 22 -9.38 7.58 6.67
N PHE A 23 -8.56 6.94 7.50
CA PHE A 23 -8.53 5.48 7.58
C PHE A 23 -9.88 4.91 8.02
N ALA A 24 -10.52 5.55 8.98
CA ALA A 24 -11.85 5.13 9.44
C ALA A 24 -12.90 5.20 8.32
N ARG A 25 -12.80 6.20 7.42
CA ARG A 25 -13.71 6.34 6.28
C ARG A 25 -13.37 5.42 5.12
N THR A 26 -12.08 5.22 4.86
CA THR A 26 -11.59 4.47 3.70
C THR A 26 -11.60 2.96 3.95
N GLY A 27 -11.50 2.55 5.21
CA GLY A 27 -11.31 1.16 5.59
C GLY A 27 -9.85 0.72 5.43
N PRO A 28 -9.56 -0.58 5.54
CA PRO A 28 -8.20 -1.09 5.44
C PRO A 28 -7.58 -0.80 4.08
N VAL A 29 -6.37 -0.28 4.09
CA VAL A 29 -5.60 -0.06 2.87
C VAL A 29 -4.79 -1.32 2.58
N THR A 30 -4.95 -1.87 1.40
CA THR A 30 -4.18 -3.03 0.95
C THR A 30 -3.80 -2.87 -0.51
N GLY A 31 -2.77 -3.59 -0.93
CA GLY A 31 -2.42 -3.75 -2.33
C GLY A 31 -2.67 -5.17 -2.76
N LYS A 32 -3.09 -5.35 -4.01
CA LYS A 32 -3.38 -6.66 -4.57
C LYS A 32 -2.61 -6.87 -5.87
N ALA A 33 -2.21 -8.10 -6.11
CA ALA A 33 -1.63 -8.51 -7.38
C ALA A 33 -1.99 -9.96 -7.66
N GLU A 34 -2.28 -10.27 -8.92
CA GLU A 34 -2.58 -11.64 -9.32
C GLU A 34 -1.98 -11.96 -10.68
N SER A 35 -1.55 -13.19 -10.83
CA SER A 35 -1.02 -13.72 -12.08
C SER A 35 -0.89 -15.23 -11.95
N GLY A 36 -1.14 -15.95 -13.05
CA GLY A 36 -0.86 -17.39 -13.11
C GLY A 36 -1.59 -18.23 -12.08
N GLY A 37 -2.77 -17.84 -11.65
CA GLY A 37 -3.54 -18.56 -10.64
C GLY A 37 -3.14 -18.27 -9.20
N VAL A 38 -2.28 -17.28 -8.98
CA VAL A 38 -1.86 -16.81 -7.65
C VAL A 38 -2.40 -15.40 -7.45
N SER A 39 -3.06 -15.17 -6.33
CA SER A 39 -3.54 -13.86 -5.92
C SER A 39 -3.00 -13.55 -4.54
N VAL A 40 -2.41 -12.37 -4.37
CA VAL A 40 -1.86 -11.93 -3.09
C VAL A 40 -2.47 -10.58 -2.70
N GLU A 41 -2.64 -10.41 -1.40
CA GLU A 41 -3.03 -9.13 -0.81
C GLU A 41 -2.06 -8.82 0.31
N VAL A 42 -1.55 -7.60 0.34
CA VAL A 42 -0.62 -7.16 1.38
C VAL A 42 -1.06 -5.82 1.97
N ALA A 43 -0.77 -5.65 3.26
CA ALA A 43 -0.91 -4.37 3.94
C ALA A 43 0.30 -3.48 3.63
N PRO A 44 0.18 -2.16 3.81
CA PRO A 44 1.34 -1.28 3.74
C PRO A 44 2.41 -1.75 4.73
N GLY A 45 3.66 -1.83 4.26
CA GLY A 45 4.75 -2.43 5.02
C GLY A 45 5.05 -3.87 4.66
N GLY A 46 4.22 -4.48 3.79
CA GLY A 46 4.51 -5.77 3.20
C GLY A 46 3.94 -6.99 3.92
N MET A 47 3.14 -6.80 4.95
CA MET A 47 2.49 -7.92 5.62
C MET A 47 1.45 -8.56 4.70
N LEU A 48 1.58 -9.87 4.47
CA LEU A 48 0.63 -10.63 3.68
C LEU A 48 -0.70 -10.76 4.44
N THR A 49 -1.79 -10.28 3.86
CA THR A 49 -3.13 -10.35 4.44
C THR A 49 -4.04 -11.33 3.73
N GLY A 50 -3.67 -11.76 2.53
CA GLY A 50 -4.44 -12.75 1.79
C GLY A 50 -3.59 -13.46 0.75
N LEU A 51 -3.84 -14.73 0.57
CA LEU A 51 -3.17 -15.55 -0.44
C LEU A 51 -4.18 -16.56 -0.96
N THR A 52 -4.39 -16.57 -2.27
CA THR A 52 -5.27 -17.53 -2.93
C THR A 52 -4.48 -18.22 -4.04
N LEU A 53 -4.54 -19.53 -4.06
CA LEU A 53 -3.85 -20.37 -5.05
C LEU A 53 -4.88 -21.24 -5.75
N THR A 54 -4.80 -21.29 -7.07
CA THR A 54 -5.58 -22.26 -7.85
C THR A 54 -4.80 -23.58 -7.96
N ARG A 55 -5.49 -24.64 -8.33
CA ARG A 55 -4.83 -25.94 -8.57
C ARG A 55 -3.79 -25.85 -9.68
N ALA A 56 -4.06 -25.04 -10.71
CA ALA A 56 -3.12 -24.83 -11.80
C ALA A 56 -1.80 -24.21 -11.32
N ALA A 57 -1.87 -23.30 -10.37
CA ALA A 57 -0.68 -22.68 -9.80
C ALA A 57 0.20 -23.70 -9.06
N LEU A 58 -0.41 -24.68 -8.43
CA LEU A 58 0.31 -25.71 -7.67
C LEU A 58 1.06 -26.69 -8.56
N ARG A 59 0.68 -26.81 -9.84
CA ARG A 59 1.29 -27.76 -10.77
C ARG A 59 2.70 -27.37 -11.24
N GLY A 60 3.08 -26.11 -11.09
CA GLY A 60 4.36 -25.59 -11.56
C GLY A 60 5.56 -25.93 -10.68
N GLY A 61 5.34 -26.59 -9.54
CA GLY A 61 6.40 -26.92 -8.60
C GLY A 61 6.59 -25.87 -7.51
N THR A 62 7.17 -26.31 -6.40
CA THR A 62 7.27 -25.50 -5.17
C THR A 62 8.17 -24.28 -5.34
N GLU A 63 9.31 -24.44 -6.01
CA GLU A 63 10.27 -23.34 -6.19
C GLU A 63 9.73 -22.23 -7.09
N ALA A 64 9.12 -22.62 -8.20
CA ALA A 64 8.52 -21.66 -9.12
C ALA A 64 7.35 -20.93 -8.46
N LEU A 65 6.54 -21.63 -7.69
CA LEU A 65 5.43 -21.04 -6.95
C LEU A 65 5.93 -20.05 -5.90
N ALA A 66 6.95 -20.41 -5.12
CA ALA A 66 7.51 -19.51 -4.11
C ALA A 66 8.08 -18.23 -4.73
N ALA A 67 8.82 -18.36 -5.83
CA ALA A 67 9.36 -17.20 -6.54
C ALA A 67 8.25 -16.31 -7.08
N HIS A 68 7.17 -16.90 -7.58
CA HIS A 68 6.04 -16.16 -8.12
C HIS A 68 5.28 -15.41 -7.03
N ILE A 69 5.07 -16.04 -5.87
CA ILE A 69 4.46 -15.39 -4.72
C ILE A 69 5.28 -14.19 -4.26
N VAL A 70 6.61 -14.32 -4.20
CA VAL A 70 7.49 -13.21 -3.81
C VAL A 70 7.37 -12.04 -4.79
N GLN A 71 7.38 -12.31 -6.09
CA GLN A 71 7.23 -11.26 -7.11
C GLN A 71 5.90 -10.55 -7.01
N LEU A 72 4.81 -11.30 -6.85
CA LEU A 72 3.49 -10.72 -6.69
C LEU A 72 3.35 -9.93 -5.39
N SER A 73 3.98 -10.41 -4.32
CA SER A 73 3.96 -9.71 -3.03
C SER A 73 4.66 -8.36 -3.12
N ARG A 74 5.77 -8.27 -3.83
CA ARG A 74 6.47 -7.00 -4.08
C ARG A 74 5.62 -6.04 -4.89
N ARG A 75 4.95 -6.53 -5.92
CA ARG A 75 4.04 -5.73 -6.73
C ARG A 75 2.86 -5.22 -5.90
N ALA A 76 2.26 -6.11 -5.11
CA ALA A 76 1.16 -5.77 -4.23
C ALA A 76 1.58 -4.75 -3.17
N GLU A 77 2.78 -4.87 -2.63
CA GLU A 77 3.33 -3.90 -1.66
C GLU A 77 3.48 -2.51 -2.28
N ARG A 78 3.97 -2.42 -3.51
CA ARG A 78 4.06 -1.13 -4.21
C ARG A 78 2.68 -0.52 -4.44
N ARG A 79 1.67 -1.32 -4.73
CA ARG A 79 0.29 -0.87 -4.88
C ARG A 79 -0.32 -0.44 -3.55
N ALA A 80 0.01 -1.12 -2.45
CA ALA A 80 -0.39 -0.72 -1.11
C ALA A 80 0.22 0.64 -0.74
N ALA A 81 1.51 0.85 -1.05
CA ALA A 81 2.20 2.12 -0.83
C ALA A 81 1.57 3.25 -1.65
N ASP A 82 1.21 2.99 -2.90
CA ASP A 82 0.50 3.96 -3.75
C ASP A 82 -0.84 4.36 -3.13
N ARG A 83 -1.60 3.41 -2.63
CA ARG A 83 -2.87 3.71 -1.97
C ARG A 83 -2.69 4.49 -0.68
N MET A 84 -1.66 4.17 0.12
CA MET A 84 -1.31 4.97 1.29
C MET A 84 -0.94 6.39 0.92
N HIS A 85 -0.19 6.56 -0.17
CA HIS A 85 0.12 7.88 -0.70
C HIS A 85 -1.16 8.65 -0.99
N SER A 86 -2.12 8.03 -1.67
CA SER A 86 -3.38 8.69 -2.02
C SER A 86 -4.20 9.08 -0.79
N VAL A 87 -4.23 8.22 0.23
CA VAL A 87 -4.98 8.49 1.46
C VAL A 87 -4.33 9.62 2.27
N LEU A 88 -3.02 9.66 2.35
CA LEU A 88 -2.29 10.57 3.23
C LEU A 88 -1.84 11.87 2.54
N SER A 89 -1.81 11.92 1.21
CA SER A 89 -1.33 13.10 0.49
C SER A 89 -2.06 14.40 0.85
N PRO A 90 -3.36 14.39 1.20
CA PRO A 90 -4.02 15.61 1.65
C PRO A 90 -3.57 16.12 3.01
N VAL A 91 -2.94 15.28 3.83
CA VAL A 91 -2.56 15.64 5.22
C VAL A 91 -1.06 15.62 5.48
N LEU A 92 -0.26 14.98 4.59
CA LEU A 92 1.20 14.89 4.72
C LEU A 92 1.88 15.42 3.46
N PRO A 93 2.99 16.18 3.62
CA PRO A 93 3.78 16.60 2.46
C PRO A 93 4.46 15.42 1.78
N ALA A 94 4.73 15.57 0.49
CA ALA A 94 5.34 14.53 -0.33
C ALA A 94 6.66 14.02 0.24
N GLU A 95 7.46 14.90 0.83
CA GLU A 95 8.74 14.54 1.46
C GLU A 95 8.57 13.52 2.59
N GLN A 96 7.53 13.70 3.40
CA GLN A 96 7.24 12.79 4.49
C GLN A 96 6.71 11.45 3.98
N LEU A 97 5.89 11.47 2.94
CA LEU A 97 5.39 10.27 2.30
C LEU A 97 6.53 9.45 1.70
N ASP A 98 7.49 10.10 1.04
CA ASP A 98 8.67 9.44 0.49
C ASP A 98 9.52 8.82 1.60
N ALA A 99 9.70 9.55 2.71
CA ALA A 99 10.46 9.05 3.87
C ALA A 99 9.82 7.81 4.49
N LEU A 100 8.48 7.70 4.42
CA LEU A 100 7.74 6.52 4.89
C LEU A 100 7.73 5.37 3.87
N GLY A 101 8.22 5.61 2.66
CA GLY A 101 8.19 4.61 1.60
C GLY A 101 6.87 4.54 0.84
N TYR A 102 6.01 5.53 0.96
CA TYR A 102 4.71 5.55 0.29
C TYR A 102 4.80 6.37 -0.99
N ALA A 103 5.38 5.77 -2.02
CA ALA A 103 5.51 6.39 -3.33
C ALA A 103 4.29 6.11 -4.21
N ALA A 104 3.82 7.14 -4.91
CA ALA A 104 2.75 6.97 -5.89
C ALA A 104 3.26 6.22 -7.10
N LEU A 105 2.42 5.38 -7.69
CA LEU A 105 2.69 4.75 -8.98
C LEU A 105 2.21 5.67 -10.10
N THR A 106 2.98 5.73 -11.17
CA THR A 106 2.63 6.47 -12.39
C THR A 106 2.24 5.51 -13.49
N GLU A 107 1.56 6.00 -14.51
CA GLU A 107 1.14 5.19 -15.66
C GLU A 107 2.30 4.49 -16.36
N ASP A 108 3.51 5.04 -16.26
CA ASP A 108 4.71 4.46 -16.85
C ASP A 108 5.31 3.33 -16.02
N ASP A 109 4.84 3.14 -14.79
CA ASP A 109 5.35 2.10 -13.90
C ASP A 109 4.77 0.74 -14.29
N PRO A 110 5.60 -0.32 -14.43
CA PRO A 110 5.09 -1.64 -14.76
C PRO A 110 4.14 -2.22 -13.72
N ASP A 111 4.15 -1.73 -12.49
CA ASP A 111 3.23 -2.17 -11.44
C ASP A 111 1.96 -1.32 -11.37
N TYR A 112 1.84 -0.30 -12.22
CA TYR A 112 0.63 0.51 -12.32
C TYR A 112 -0.55 -0.40 -12.70
N TYR A 113 -1.70 -0.12 -12.14
CA TYR A 113 -2.89 -0.96 -12.31
C TYR A 113 -4.11 -0.10 -12.63
N ASP A 114 -4.84 -0.53 -13.66
CA ASP A 114 -6.04 0.16 -14.12
C ASP A 114 -7.25 -0.11 -13.22
N ASP A 115 -7.16 -1.15 -12.38
CA ASP A 115 -8.22 -1.58 -11.48
C ASP A 115 -8.19 -0.85 -10.15
N GLN A 116 -7.69 0.38 -10.14
CA GLN A 116 -7.89 1.20 -8.95
C GLN A 116 -9.40 1.28 -8.73
N PRO A 117 -9.90 0.80 -7.58
CA PRO A 117 -11.31 0.97 -7.33
C PRO A 117 -11.59 2.45 -7.49
N GLU A 118 -12.50 2.76 -8.41
CA GLU A 118 -12.96 4.12 -8.52
C GLU A 118 -13.38 4.54 -7.14
N MET A 119 -12.62 5.45 -6.59
CA MET A 119 -13.00 6.03 -5.32
C MET A 119 -14.30 6.75 -5.56
N PRO A 120 -15.38 6.30 -4.97
CA PRO A 120 -16.63 7.03 -5.12
C PRO A 120 -16.50 8.43 -4.53
#